data_011fc836febbdcc7776757178ba3574a
#
_entry.id   011fc836febbdcc7776757178ba3574a
#
_cell.length_a   1.000
_cell.length_b   1.000
_cell.length_c   1.000
_cell.angle_alpha   90.00
_cell.angle_beta   90.00
_cell.angle_gamma   90.00
#
_symmetry.space_group_name_H-M   'P 1'
#
loop_
_entity.id
_entity.type
_entity.pdbx_description
1 polymer ?
#
loop_
_entity_poly.entity_id
_entity_poly.type
_entity_poly.pdbx_seq_one_letter_code
_entity_poly.pdbx_strand_id
1 'polypeptide(L)'
;ALKDCEDLLTRFGGHRMAAGLALKKGNLDALKERFDQAVRSQLGDDDLIPETIYDDSLELGDVTLETARALGQLAPFGVGNPSPLFLLEGLNLLSSRAVGASGAHLRLTVARDGAVREGIAFNQGGLDGNLPRELRLVGAVDENDFNGRVTAQLKVRAVLPGSGAFSEEPVREARAALKTLAACAGLGDGDVAAEEIESPPYPEGARGTLLIARCAETANRLAAEMEGFSALVGGAPDPRGFNALVLSPDWSQPFARFDRVVFLDGLLCPGEAKLAQEAAGGAAVLAMPQSPGLIEFMQGIQLGVDELREAYVRLRDGGLTALNLSPGARQAALMVLSEMGLVSLDDNQNFLGMLPARRADPEDSPLFRALRGS
;
A
#
# COMPACT_ATOMS: atom_id res chain seq x y z
N ALA A 1 -16.63 19.17 -20.55
CA ALA A 1 -16.42 17.74 -20.80
C ALA A 1 -17.62 17.08 -21.47
N LEU A 2 -18.87 17.10 -20.90
CA LEU A 2 -20.04 16.45 -21.53
C LEU A 2 -20.40 17.05 -22.89
N LYS A 3 -20.23 18.36 -23.09
CA LYS A 3 -20.43 19.02 -24.39
C LYS A 3 -19.43 18.52 -25.46
N ASP A 4 -18.21 18.23 -25.05
CA ASP A 4 -17.16 17.73 -25.95
C ASP A 4 -17.41 16.28 -26.40
N CYS A 5 -18.40 15.62 -25.77
CA CYS A 5 -18.82 14.26 -26.07
C CYS A 5 -20.26 14.18 -26.62
N GLU A 6 -20.87 15.30 -27.03
CA GLU A 6 -22.27 15.40 -27.40
C GLU A 6 -22.69 14.41 -28.49
N ASP A 7 -21.82 14.19 -29.48
CA ASP A 7 -22.04 13.25 -30.60
C ASP A 7 -22.16 11.77 -30.18
N LEU A 8 -21.62 11.41 -29.03
CA LEU A 8 -21.70 10.07 -28.45
C LEU A 8 -22.95 9.86 -27.59
N LEU A 9 -23.62 10.97 -27.20
CA LEU A 9 -24.75 10.98 -26.28
C LEU A 9 -26.08 11.05 -27.04
N THR A 10 -27.10 10.38 -26.52
CA THR A 10 -28.48 10.51 -27.00
C THR A 10 -29.22 11.65 -26.29
N ARG A 11 -28.84 11.93 -25.05
CA ARG A 11 -29.35 13.02 -24.22
C ARG A 11 -28.38 13.29 -23.10
N PHE A 12 -28.17 14.55 -22.77
CA PHE A 12 -27.49 14.97 -21.54
C PHE A 12 -28.06 16.27 -21.03
N GLY A 13 -27.83 16.56 -19.74
CA GLY A 13 -28.21 17.81 -19.11
C GLY A 13 -27.96 17.73 -17.61
N GLY A 14 -27.92 18.90 -16.99
CA GLY A 14 -27.65 18.96 -15.56
C GLY A 14 -27.48 20.37 -15.04
N HIS A 15 -27.04 20.45 -13.81
CA HIS A 15 -26.72 21.67 -13.09
C HIS A 15 -25.25 21.64 -12.68
N ARG A 16 -24.78 22.72 -12.07
CA ARG A 16 -23.38 22.85 -11.62
C ARG A 16 -22.87 21.67 -10.79
N MET A 17 -23.74 21.02 -9.99
CA MET A 17 -23.36 19.96 -9.02
C MET A 17 -23.73 18.55 -9.47
N ALA A 18 -24.55 18.39 -10.51
CA ALA A 18 -24.94 17.06 -10.99
C ALA A 18 -25.39 17.12 -12.44
N ALA A 19 -24.98 16.13 -13.24
CA ALA A 19 -25.42 15.98 -14.61
C ALA A 19 -25.88 14.53 -14.86
N GLY A 20 -26.90 14.40 -15.72
CA GLY A 20 -27.39 13.12 -16.21
C GLY A 20 -27.13 12.98 -17.70
N LEU A 21 -26.91 11.77 -18.17
CA LEU A 21 -26.70 11.47 -19.56
C LEU A 21 -27.34 10.13 -19.96
N ALA A 22 -27.62 9.97 -21.24
CA ALA A 22 -28.00 8.71 -21.85
C ALA A 22 -27.23 8.51 -23.15
N LEU A 23 -26.82 7.27 -23.43
CA LEU A 23 -26.04 6.92 -24.61
C LEU A 23 -26.38 5.52 -25.10
N LYS A 24 -26.03 5.20 -26.34
CA LYS A 24 -26.10 3.83 -26.87
C LYS A 24 -24.99 3.00 -26.23
N LYS A 25 -25.26 1.75 -25.86
CA LYS A 25 -24.30 0.85 -25.21
C LYS A 25 -22.96 0.74 -25.97
N GLY A 26 -23.01 0.74 -27.30
CA GLY A 26 -21.79 0.68 -28.14
C GLY A 26 -20.89 1.93 -28.08
N ASN A 27 -21.39 3.04 -27.54
CA ASN A 27 -20.60 4.28 -27.41
C ASN A 27 -19.93 4.41 -26.05
N LEU A 28 -20.12 3.44 -25.12
CA LEU A 28 -19.67 3.58 -23.74
C LEU A 28 -18.15 3.73 -23.63
N ASP A 29 -17.38 2.93 -24.36
CA ASP A 29 -15.92 2.97 -24.26
C ASP A 29 -15.36 4.22 -24.91
N ALA A 30 -15.87 4.61 -26.07
CA ALA A 30 -15.53 5.88 -26.72
C ALA A 30 -15.87 7.09 -25.84
N LEU A 31 -17.00 7.04 -25.10
CA LEU A 31 -17.34 8.09 -24.14
C LEU A 31 -16.34 8.14 -22.98
N LYS A 32 -15.95 7.02 -22.41
CA LYS A 32 -14.98 7.00 -21.29
C LYS A 32 -13.67 7.67 -21.68
N GLU A 33 -13.13 7.30 -22.86
CA GLU A 33 -11.85 7.85 -23.35
C GLU A 33 -11.95 9.34 -23.60
N ARG A 34 -12.95 9.76 -24.36
CA ARG A 34 -13.11 11.17 -24.73
C ARG A 34 -13.48 12.05 -23.54
N PHE A 35 -14.32 11.54 -22.63
CA PHE A 35 -14.69 12.27 -21.42
C PHE A 35 -13.50 12.46 -20.48
N ASP A 36 -12.66 11.42 -20.29
CA ASP A 36 -11.43 11.53 -19.52
C ASP A 36 -10.47 12.57 -20.11
N GLN A 37 -10.26 12.54 -21.43
CA GLN A 37 -9.44 13.55 -22.13
C GLN A 37 -10.01 14.96 -21.96
N ALA A 38 -11.32 15.13 -22.12
CA ALA A 38 -11.98 16.42 -21.99
C ALA A 38 -11.92 16.95 -20.55
N VAL A 39 -12.01 16.08 -19.54
CA VAL A 39 -11.83 16.46 -18.13
C VAL A 39 -10.38 16.88 -17.89
N ARG A 40 -9.41 16.06 -18.31
CA ARG A 40 -7.97 16.36 -18.15
C ARG A 40 -7.54 17.67 -18.81
N SER A 41 -8.15 18.04 -19.96
CA SER A 41 -7.86 19.31 -20.63
C SER A 41 -8.42 20.54 -19.96
N GLN A 42 -9.42 20.38 -19.09
CA GLN A 42 -10.13 21.47 -18.39
C GLN A 42 -9.68 21.64 -16.93
N LEU A 43 -9.06 20.64 -16.36
CA LEU A 43 -8.57 20.65 -14.98
C LEU A 43 -7.05 20.78 -14.98
N GLY A 44 -6.55 21.61 -14.10
CA GLY A 44 -5.14 21.64 -13.74
C GLY A 44 -4.78 20.40 -12.92
N ASP A 45 -3.49 20.13 -12.79
CA ASP A 45 -3.02 18.98 -12.03
C ASP A 45 -3.41 19.07 -10.55
N ASP A 46 -3.55 20.24 -9.97
CA ASP A 46 -3.94 20.47 -8.58
C ASP A 46 -5.44 20.26 -8.32
N ASP A 47 -6.29 20.45 -9.35
CA ASP A 47 -7.75 20.36 -9.20
C ASP A 47 -8.29 18.95 -8.87
N LEU A 48 -7.46 17.91 -9.01
CA LEU A 48 -7.86 16.53 -8.78
C LEU A 48 -7.20 15.90 -7.53
N ILE A 49 -6.37 16.65 -6.81
CA ILE A 49 -5.84 16.21 -5.52
C ILE A 49 -6.98 16.33 -4.51
N PRO A 50 -7.42 15.22 -3.85
CA PRO A 50 -8.44 15.33 -2.83
C PRO A 50 -7.88 16.02 -1.61
N GLU A 51 -8.39 17.19 -1.34
CA GLU A 51 -8.10 17.90 -0.10
C GLU A 51 -9.07 17.46 1.00
N THR A 52 -8.55 17.23 2.19
CA THR A 52 -9.34 17.06 3.39
C THR A 52 -9.05 18.21 4.32
N ILE A 53 -9.97 19.17 4.34
CA ILE A 53 -9.91 20.30 5.25
C ILE A 53 -10.35 19.83 6.63
N TYR A 54 -9.62 20.20 7.67
CA TYR A 54 -9.97 19.99 9.07
C TYR A 54 -10.03 21.34 9.80
N ASP A 55 -10.79 21.39 10.88
CA ASP A 55 -11.07 22.65 11.60
C ASP A 55 -10.01 22.95 12.64
N ASP A 56 -9.50 21.91 13.33
CA ASP A 56 -8.47 22.05 14.39
C ASP A 56 -7.80 20.70 14.65
N SER A 57 -6.76 20.72 15.50
CA SER A 57 -6.11 19.52 16.01
C SER A 57 -6.74 19.06 17.32
N LEU A 58 -6.76 17.74 17.58
CA LEU A 58 -7.33 17.15 18.77
C LEU A 58 -6.40 16.07 19.35
N GLU A 59 -6.18 16.09 20.65
CA GLU A 59 -5.46 15.01 21.31
C GLU A 59 -6.34 13.76 21.44
N LEU A 60 -5.73 12.57 21.35
CA LEU A 60 -6.50 11.31 21.41
C LEU A 60 -7.24 11.16 22.76
N GLY A 61 -6.67 11.72 23.85
CA GLY A 61 -7.29 11.76 25.18
C GLY A 61 -8.64 12.48 25.19
N ASP A 62 -8.77 13.52 24.36
CA ASP A 62 -9.96 14.38 24.30
C ASP A 62 -11.08 13.80 23.42
N VAL A 63 -10.85 12.67 22.76
CA VAL A 63 -11.89 11.90 22.08
C VAL A 63 -12.77 11.21 23.15
N THR A 64 -13.68 11.95 23.74
CA THR A 64 -14.55 11.54 24.84
C THR A 64 -16.02 11.67 24.47
N LEU A 65 -16.88 11.01 25.25
CA LEU A 65 -18.33 11.15 25.07
C LEU A 65 -18.81 12.57 25.39
N GLU A 66 -18.13 13.27 26.31
CA GLU A 66 -18.39 14.68 26.62
C GLU A 66 -18.08 15.55 25.41
N THR A 67 -16.93 15.37 24.77
CA THR A 67 -16.55 16.09 23.54
C THR A 67 -17.55 15.80 22.41
N ALA A 68 -17.95 14.54 22.20
CA ALA A 68 -18.93 14.18 21.19
C ALA A 68 -20.27 14.89 21.40
N ARG A 69 -20.74 14.96 22.65
CA ARG A 69 -21.98 15.66 23.01
C ARG A 69 -21.89 17.17 22.87
N ALA A 70 -20.76 17.76 23.24
CA ALA A 70 -20.54 19.19 23.06
C ALA A 70 -20.55 19.57 21.58
N LEU A 71 -19.87 18.81 20.72
CA LEU A 71 -19.88 18.99 19.26
C LEU A 71 -21.28 18.76 18.67
N GLY A 72 -22.04 17.79 19.21
CA GLY A 72 -23.42 17.52 18.82
C GLY A 72 -24.37 18.70 18.99
N GLN A 73 -24.06 19.68 19.86
CA GLN A 73 -24.84 20.90 20.02
C GLN A 73 -24.78 21.84 18.79
N LEU A 74 -23.76 21.64 17.92
CA LEU A 74 -23.62 22.39 16.67
C LEU A 74 -24.56 21.84 15.55
N ALA A 75 -25.18 20.69 15.78
CA ALA A 75 -26.10 20.08 14.82
C ALA A 75 -27.38 20.94 14.62
N PRO A 76 -28.07 20.81 13.47
CA PRO A 76 -27.93 19.78 12.47
C PRO A 76 -26.78 20.07 11.47
N PHE A 77 -25.97 19.04 11.15
CA PHE A 77 -24.94 19.13 10.17
C PHE A 77 -25.47 18.90 8.75
N GLY A 78 -24.84 19.52 7.78
CA GLY A 78 -25.21 19.40 6.36
C GLY A 78 -24.54 20.44 5.47
N VAL A 79 -25.14 20.74 4.34
CA VAL A 79 -24.66 21.77 3.42
C VAL A 79 -24.68 23.14 4.12
N GLY A 80 -23.50 23.78 4.20
CA GLY A 80 -23.32 25.08 4.87
C GLY A 80 -23.04 24.98 6.38
N ASN A 81 -23.19 23.80 7.00
CA ASN A 81 -22.77 23.52 8.37
C ASN A 81 -22.20 22.09 8.44
N PRO A 82 -20.98 21.84 7.93
CA PRO A 82 -20.38 20.51 7.96
C PRO A 82 -20.07 20.09 9.40
N SER A 83 -20.01 18.77 9.63
CA SER A 83 -19.53 18.25 10.91
C SER A 83 -18.06 18.62 11.09
N PRO A 84 -17.66 19.13 12.25
CA PRO A 84 -16.27 19.45 12.52
C PRO A 84 -15.33 18.26 12.35
N LEU A 85 -14.22 18.47 11.67
CA LEU A 85 -13.15 17.50 11.46
C LEU A 85 -11.91 17.92 12.23
N PHE A 86 -11.27 16.97 12.85
CA PHE A 86 -10.06 17.17 13.64
C PHE A 86 -8.91 16.35 13.10
N LEU A 87 -7.71 16.94 13.12
CA LEU A 87 -6.45 16.24 12.90
C LEU A 87 -5.96 15.64 14.22
N LEU A 88 -5.68 14.35 14.21
CA LEU A 88 -5.03 13.62 15.31
C LEU A 88 -3.70 13.09 14.82
N GLU A 89 -2.62 13.38 15.51
CA GLU A 89 -1.23 13.04 15.12
C GLU A 89 -0.56 12.10 16.12
N GLY A 90 0.57 11.50 15.73
CA GLY A 90 1.38 10.64 16.60
C GLY A 90 0.64 9.40 17.12
N LEU A 91 -0.25 8.85 16.33
CA LEU A 91 -1.10 7.74 16.74
C LEU A 91 -0.41 6.40 16.43
N ASN A 92 -0.24 5.56 17.44
CA ASN A 92 0.22 4.19 17.24
C ASN A 92 -0.96 3.29 16.88
N LEU A 93 -0.89 2.64 15.72
CA LEU A 93 -1.85 1.63 15.29
C LEU A 93 -1.66 0.35 16.11
N LEU A 94 -2.67 -0.02 16.90
CA LEU A 94 -2.67 -1.27 17.66
C LEU A 94 -3.28 -2.43 16.85
N SER A 95 -4.35 -2.15 16.10
CA SER A 95 -4.97 -3.13 15.22
C SER A 95 -5.79 -2.45 14.13
N SER A 96 -5.92 -3.13 13.00
CA SER A 96 -6.89 -2.81 11.95
C SER A 96 -7.70 -4.04 11.60
N ARG A 97 -8.90 -3.85 11.09
CA ARG A 97 -9.74 -4.92 10.57
C ARG A 97 -10.76 -4.41 9.58
N ALA A 98 -10.83 -5.07 8.41
CA ALA A 98 -11.94 -4.86 7.48
C ALA A 98 -13.26 -5.36 8.09
N VAL A 99 -14.30 -4.54 8.04
CA VAL A 99 -15.62 -4.79 8.62
C VAL A 99 -16.75 -4.48 7.64
N GLY A 100 -17.95 -4.94 7.98
CA GLY A 100 -19.12 -4.86 7.09
C GLY A 100 -19.28 -6.14 6.25
N ALA A 101 -20.43 -6.32 5.60
CA ALA A 101 -20.78 -7.55 4.89
C ALA A 101 -19.79 -7.93 3.76
N SER A 102 -19.17 -6.92 3.14
CA SER A 102 -18.18 -7.10 2.06
C SER A 102 -16.75 -6.72 2.48
N GLY A 103 -16.48 -6.46 3.78
CA GLY A 103 -15.20 -5.92 4.20
C GLY A 103 -14.93 -4.48 3.71
N ALA A 104 -15.98 -3.74 3.34
CA ALA A 104 -15.83 -2.43 2.71
C ALA A 104 -15.29 -1.33 3.64
N HIS A 105 -15.44 -1.49 4.95
CA HIS A 105 -15.06 -0.47 5.92
C HIS A 105 -13.87 -0.93 6.74
N LEU A 106 -13.12 0.02 7.29
CA LEU A 106 -11.97 -0.25 8.13
C LEU A 106 -12.26 0.16 9.57
N ARG A 107 -12.12 -0.78 10.51
CA ARG A 107 -12.08 -0.48 11.95
C ARG A 107 -10.62 -0.38 12.37
N LEU A 108 -10.29 0.68 13.08
CA LEU A 108 -8.96 0.96 13.62
C LEU A 108 -9.02 1.02 15.14
N THR A 109 -7.98 0.52 15.79
CA THR A 109 -7.70 0.81 17.21
C THR A 109 -6.35 1.51 17.28
N VAL A 110 -6.34 2.72 17.81
CA VAL A 110 -5.15 3.56 17.92
C VAL A 110 -4.88 3.96 19.35
N ALA A 111 -3.60 4.19 19.68
CA ALA A 111 -3.15 4.60 21.00
C ALA A 111 -2.19 5.79 20.92
N ARG A 112 -2.30 6.70 21.90
CA ARG A 112 -1.32 7.77 22.15
C ARG A 112 -1.42 8.21 23.62
N ASP A 113 -0.28 8.43 24.27
CA ASP A 113 -0.18 8.98 25.61
C ASP A 113 -1.08 8.28 26.65
N GLY A 114 -1.17 6.96 26.58
CA GLY A 114 -2.01 6.13 27.45
C GLY A 114 -3.50 6.08 27.10
N ALA A 115 -3.96 6.90 26.17
CA ALA A 115 -5.32 6.81 25.63
C ALA A 115 -5.40 5.76 24.52
N VAL A 116 -6.52 5.02 24.46
CA VAL A 116 -6.85 4.07 23.37
C VAL A 116 -8.23 4.39 22.85
N ARG A 117 -8.38 4.50 21.54
CA ARG A 117 -9.66 4.82 20.89
C ARG A 117 -9.89 3.95 19.66
N GLU A 118 -11.18 3.69 19.40
CA GLU A 118 -11.61 3.05 18.16
C GLU A 118 -12.06 4.10 17.13
N GLY A 119 -11.74 3.84 15.89
CA GLY A 119 -12.18 4.60 14.74
C GLY A 119 -12.78 3.71 13.66
N ILE A 120 -13.69 4.27 12.88
CA ILE A 120 -14.30 3.66 11.70
C ILE A 120 -14.02 4.53 10.47
N ALA A 121 -13.36 3.96 9.47
CA ALA A 121 -13.15 4.59 8.17
C ALA A 121 -14.04 3.91 7.12
N PHE A 122 -15.07 4.61 6.66
CA PHE A 122 -16.00 4.05 5.70
C PHE A 122 -15.39 3.95 4.32
N ASN A 123 -15.65 2.83 3.63
CA ASN A 123 -15.15 2.49 2.29
C ASN A 123 -13.61 2.45 2.18
N GLN A 124 -12.93 2.16 3.29
CA GLN A 124 -11.46 2.05 3.36
C GLN A 124 -10.99 0.66 3.84
N GLY A 125 -11.83 -0.36 3.70
CA GLY A 125 -11.51 -1.72 4.12
C GLY A 125 -10.27 -2.32 3.42
N GLY A 126 -9.95 -1.87 2.21
CA GLY A 126 -8.76 -2.28 1.48
C GLY A 126 -7.43 -1.87 2.12
N LEU A 127 -7.45 -0.98 3.12
CA LEU A 127 -6.25 -0.59 3.88
C LEU A 127 -5.90 -1.59 4.99
N ASP A 128 -6.76 -2.58 5.27
CA ASP A 128 -6.53 -3.55 6.34
C ASP A 128 -5.26 -4.39 6.09
N GLY A 129 -4.43 -4.49 7.12
CA GLY A 129 -3.14 -5.19 7.04
C GLY A 129 -2.02 -4.42 6.30
N ASN A 130 -2.32 -3.24 5.73
CA ASN A 130 -1.41 -2.50 4.87
C ASN A 130 -1.02 -1.11 5.44
N LEU A 131 -1.50 -0.78 6.62
CA LEU A 131 -1.23 0.51 7.25
C LEU A 131 0.13 0.54 7.94
N PRO A 132 0.83 1.69 7.93
CA PRO A 132 2.02 1.89 8.73
C PRO A 132 1.69 1.90 10.23
N ARG A 133 2.72 1.72 11.05
CA ARG A 133 2.56 1.60 12.51
C ARG A 133 2.18 2.92 13.17
N GLU A 134 2.68 4.01 12.67
CA GLU A 134 2.34 5.36 13.13
C GLU A 134 1.45 6.05 12.11
N LEU A 135 0.36 6.64 12.60
CA LEU A 135 -0.67 7.26 11.77
C LEU A 135 -0.97 8.70 12.21
N ARG A 136 -1.47 9.47 11.25
CA ARG A 136 -2.29 10.66 11.47
C ARG A 136 -3.71 10.35 10.98
N LEU A 137 -4.71 10.80 11.70
CA LEU A 137 -6.11 10.62 11.30
C LEU A 137 -6.79 11.97 11.18
N VAL A 138 -7.60 12.14 10.15
CA VAL A 138 -8.56 13.24 10.11
C VAL A 138 -9.95 12.64 10.25
N GLY A 139 -10.74 13.13 11.22
CA GLY A 139 -12.05 12.59 11.48
C GLY A 139 -12.91 13.44 12.42
N ALA A 140 -14.18 13.08 12.48
CA ALA A 140 -15.13 13.65 13.42
C ALA A 140 -15.24 12.78 14.67
N VAL A 141 -15.47 13.43 15.82
CA VAL A 141 -15.82 12.75 17.07
C VAL A 141 -17.34 12.66 17.15
N ASP A 142 -17.85 11.45 17.28
CA ASP A 142 -19.30 11.19 17.30
C ASP A 142 -19.67 10.18 18.39
N GLU A 143 -20.96 10.12 18.72
CA GLU A 143 -21.52 9.09 19.59
C GLU A 143 -21.79 7.82 18.79
N ASN A 144 -21.37 6.68 19.32
CA ASN A 144 -21.72 5.37 18.79
C ASN A 144 -22.58 4.64 19.82
N ASP A 145 -23.84 4.41 19.48
CA ASP A 145 -24.73 3.56 20.28
C ASP A 145 -24.75 2.14 19.67
N PHE A 146 -24.17 1.23 20.39
CA PHE A 146 -24.17 -0.17 20.01
C PHE A 146 -24.65 -1.05 21.16
N ASN A 147 -25.76 -1.74 20.95
CA ASN A 147 -26.41 -2.59 21.96
C ASN A 147 -26.72 -1.87 23.28
N GLY A 148 -27.13 -0.59 23.20
CA GLY A 148 -27.46 0.24 24.37
C GLY A 148 -26.25 0.78 25.13
N ARG A 149 -25.05 0.57 24.62
CA ARG A 149 -23.82 1.18 25.15
C ARG A 149 -23.40 2.33 24.26
N VAL A 150 -23.45 3.54 24.83
CA VAL A 150 -23.00 4.76 24.14
C VAL A 150 -21.53 5.01 24.43
N THR A 151 -20.74 5.16 23.40
CA THR A 151 -19.29 5.43 23.48
C THR A 151 -18.91 6.53 22.48
N ALA A 152 -17.79 7.23 22.74
CA ALA A 152 -17.20 8.08 21.73
C ALA A 152 -16.51 7.24 20.66
N GLN A 153 -16.65 7.62 19.39
CA GLN A 153 -16.01 6.97 18.25
C GLN A 153 -15.47 8.02 17.28
N LEU A 154 -14.30 7.76 16.70
CA LEU A 154 -13.77 8.54 15.58
C LEU A 154 -14.42 8.05 14.28
N LYS A 155 -15.16 8.93 13.57
CA LYS A 155 -15.53 8.73 12.17
C LYS A 155 -14.40 9.24 11.29
N VAL A 156 -13.50 8.34 10.90
CA VAL A 156 -12.28 8.66 10.18
C VAL A 156 -12.60 9.00 8.72
N ARG A 157 -12.17 10.17 8.29
CA ARG A 157 -12.30 10.66 6.91
C ARG A 157 -11.07 10.34 6.09
N ALA A 158 -9.88 10.56 6.67
CA ALA A 158 -8.60 10.26 6.05
C ALA A 158 -7.66 9.56 7.03
N VAL A 159 -6.91 8.59 6.50
CA VAL A 159 -5.81 7.91 7.19
C VAL A 159 -4.53 8.31 6.49
N LEU A 160 -3.60 8.92 7.22
CA LEU A 160 -2.36 9.46 6.71
C LEU A 160 -1.17 8.83 7.48
N PRO A 161 0.02 8.73 6.87
CA PRO A 161 1.21 8.27 7.57
C PRO A 161 1.62 9.28 8.65
N GLY A 162 2.15 8.79 9.77
CA GLY A 162 2.86 9.61 10.75
C GLY A 162 4.29 9.91 10.31
N SER A 163 5.01 10.74 11.07
CA SER A 163 6.38 11.15 10.76
C SER A 163 7.43 10.04 10.96
N GLY A 164 7.11 8.97 11.66
CA GLY A 164 7.95 7.78 11.85
C GLY A 164 7.19 6.52 11.49
N ALA A 165 6.34 6.62 10.43
CA ALA A 165 5.31 5.66 10.13
C ALA A 165 5.81 4.26 9.79
N PHE A 166 6.97 4.18 9.15
CA PHE A 166 7.53 2.93 8.67
C PHE A 166 8.62 2.44 9.63
N SER A 167 8.48 1.23 10.09
CA SER A 167 9.51 0.52 10.86
C SER A 167 10.11 -0.58 10.00
N GLU A 168 11.38 -0.87 10.22
CA GLU A 168 12.01 -2.02 9.62
C GLU A 168 11.34 -3.32 10.12
N GLU A 169 10.87 -4.11 9.19
CA GLU A 169 10.36 -5.46 9.43
C GLU A 169 11.07 -6.46 8.53
N PRO A 170 12.33 -6.85 8.88
CA PRO A 170 13.22 -7.57 7.98
C PRO A 170 12.64 -8.85 7.38
N VAL A 171 11.81 -9.57 8.14
CA VAL A 171 11.17 -10.82 7.65
C VAL A 171 10.10 -10.51 6.60
N ARG A 172 9.29 -9.48 6.81
CA ARG A 172 8.24 -9.11 5.87
C ARG A 172 8.83 -8.54 4.59
N GLU A 173 9.80 -7.64 4.74
CA GLU A 173 10.50 -7.02 3.62
C GLU A 173 11.23 -8.06 2.77
N ALA A 174 11.91 -9.01 3.43
CA ALA A 174 12.52 -10.15 2.75
C ALA A 174 11.49 -11.00 2.00
N ARG A 175 10.34 -11.30 2.60
CA ARG A 175 9.27 -12.07 1.92
C ARG A 175 8.77 -11.37 0.67
N ALA A 176 8.51 -10.08 0.74
CA ALA A 176 8.03 -9.29 -0.39
C ALA A 176 9.06 -9.29 -1.53
N ALA A 177 10.33 -9.05 -1.20
CA ALA A 177 11.41 -9.06 -2.17
C ALA A 177 11.62 -10.45 -2.81
N LEU A 178 11.62 -11.52 -1.99
CA LEU A 178 11.79 -12.90 -2.48
C LEU A 178 10.63 -13.34 -3.38
N LYS A 179 9.38 -12.97 -3.06
CA LYS A 179 8.24 -13.19 -3.95
C LYS A 179 8.40 -12.46 -5.28
N THR A 180 8.87 -11.22 -5.25
CA THR A 180 9.16 -10.43 -6.45
C THR A 180 10.24 -11.10 -7.30
N LEU A 181 11.36 -11.50 -6.70
CA LEU A 181 12.44 -12.20 -7.39
C LEU A 181 11.99 -13.53 -8.01
N ALA A 182 11.21 -14.32 -7.26
CA ALA A 182 10.65 -15.57 -7.77
C ALA A 182 9.71 -15.34 -8.97
N ALA A 183 8.86 -14.31 -8.90
CA ALA A 183 7.98 -13.94 -10.01
C ALA A 183 8.79 -13.48 -11.24
N CYS A 184 9.83 -12.67 -11.05
CA CYS A 184 10.72 -12.20 -12.11
C CYS A 184 11.47 -13.36 -12.78
N ALA A 185 11.90 -14.37 -12.02
CA ALA A 185 12.60 -15.54 -12.57
C ALA A 185 11.78 -16.33 -13.61
N GLY A 186 10.44 -16.18 -13.58
CA GLY A 186 9.51 -16.78 -14.55
C GLY A 186 9.25 -15.92 -15.80
N LEU A 187 9.64 -14.65 -15.73
CA LEU A 187 9.35 -13.68 -16.77
C LEU A 187 10.55 -13.60 -17.72
N GLY A 188 11.08 -14.28 -18.46
CA GLY A 188 12.21 -14.01 -19.37
C GLY A 188 12.67 -12.54 -19.44
N ASP A 189 13.80 -12.23 -20.04
CA ASP A 189 14.28 -10.86 -20.24
C ASP A 189 13.23 -10.06 -21.02
N GLY A 190 12.34 -9.39 -20.27
CA GLY A 190 11.15 -8.73 -20.82
C GLY A 190 11.50 -7.36 -21.39
N ASP A 191 10.79 -6.98 -22.46
CA ASP A 191 10.97 -5.72 -23.21
C ASP A 191 10.60 -4.43 -22.44
N VAL A 192 10.31 -4.51 -21.14
CA VAL A 192 9.96 -3.35 -20.32
C VAL A 192 11.17 -2.93 -19.49
N ALA A 193 11.85 -1.88 -19.93
CA ALA A 193 12.88 -1.21 -19.16
C ALA A 193 12.28 -0.03 -18.37
N ALA A 194 12.73 0.16 -17.14
CA ALA A 194 12.46 1.38 -16.41
C ALA A 194 13.31 2.54 -17.00
N GLU A 195 12.73 3.71 -17.07
CA GLU A 195 13.49 4.94 -17.39
C GLU A 195 14.30 5.34 -16.15
N GLU A 196 15.61 5.50 -16.31
CA GLU A 196 16.48 5.96 -15.23
C GLU A 196 16.27 7.45 -14.97
N ILE A 197 16.13 7.80 -13.69
CA ILE A 197 15.96 9.19 -13.24
C ILE A 197 16.97 9.51 -12.12
N GLU A 198 17.48 10.73 -12.09
CA GLU A 198 18.44 11.18 -11.07
C GLU A 198 17.76 11.67 -9.79
N SER A 199 16.52 12.12 -9.90
CA SER A 199 15.71 12.60 -8.77
C SER A 199 14.26 12.17 -8.95
N PRO A 200 13.55 11.86 -7.86
CA PRO A 200 12.13 11.52 -7.97
C PRO A 200 11.38 12.72 -8.55
N PRO A 201 10.51 12.49 -9.55
CA PRO A 201 9.64 13.53 -10.04
C PRO A 201 8.70 13.92 -8.89
N TYR A 202 8.99 15.04 -8.24
CA TYR A 202 8.14 15.58 -7.19
C TYR A 202 6.79 15.97 -7.78
N PRO A 203 5.73 15.78 -7.02
CA PRO A 203 4.37 15.77 -7.51
C PRO A 203 3.72 17.14 -7.61
N GLU A 204 4.42 18.20 -7.86
CA GLU A 204 3.73 19.39 -8.34
C GLU A 204 2.99 19.00 -9.62
N GLY A 205 1.72 18.66 -9.46
CA GLY A 205 0.85 18.20 -10.54
C GLY A 205 0.95 16.70 -10.92
N ALA A 206 1.69 15.87 -10.21
CA ALA A 206 1.80 14.44 -10.55
C ALA A 206 0.66 13.62 -9.92
N ARG A 207 -0.36 13.34 -10.72
CA ARG A 207 -1.41 12.40 -10.35
C ARG A 207 -1.07 10.99 -10.75
N GLY A 208 -1.71 10.07 -10.03
CA GLY A 208 -1.57 8.67 -10.35
C GLY A 208 -0.12 8.20 -10.23
N THR A 209 0.64 8.74 -9.27
CA THR A 209 2.02 8.32 -9.03
C THR A 209 2.06 7.32 -7.87
N LEU A 210 2.61 6.14 -8.15
CA LEU A 210 2.94 5.13 -7.16
C LEU A 210 4.43 5.20 -6.86
N LEU A 211 4.78 5.65 -5.68
CA LEU A 211 6.16 5.68 -5.18
C LEU A 211 6.47 4.36 -4.47
N ILE A 212 7.56 3.73 -4.82
CA ILE A 212 8.03 2.48 -4.23
C ILE A 212 9.30 2.75 -3.44
N ALA A 213 9.24 2.53 -2.14
CA ALA A 213 10.41 2.50 -1.27
C ALA A 213 10.70 1.03 -0.85
N ARG A 214 11.97 0.70 -0.71
CA ARG A 214 12.43 -0.58 -0.18
C ARG A 214 12.98 -0.45 1.24
N CYS A 215 13.45 0.73 1.60
CA CYS A 215 14.00 1.03 2.90
C CYS A 215 13.03 1.90 3.70
N ALA A 216 12.83 1.56 4.97
CA ALA A 216 11.99 2.35 5.87
C ALA A 216 12.49 3.80 6.01
N GLU A 217 13.80 4.02 5.96
CA GLU A 217 14.41 5.36 5.97
C GLU A 217 13.94 6.21 4.79
N THR A 218 13.99 5.68 3.57
CA THR A 218 13.51 6.35 2.35
C THR A 218 12.02 6.67 2.46
N ALA A 219 11.21 5.69 2.91
CA ALA A 219 9.78 5.88 3.08
C ALA A 219 9.45 6.95 4.13
N ASN A 220 10.12 6.96 5.29
CA ASN A 220 9.89 7.93 6.36
C ASN A 220 10.30 9.34 5.94
N ARG A 221 11.44 9.50 5.27
CA ARG A 221 11.88 10.80 4.76
C ARG A 221 10.82 11.39 3.83
N LEU A 222 10.32 10.62 2.89
CA LEU A 222 9.30 11.08 1.96
C LEU A 222 7.96 11.34 2.63
N ALA A 223 7.53 10.48 3.54
CA ALA A 223 6.28 10.68 4.29
C ALA A 223 6.28 11.97 5.10
N ALA A 224 7.47 12.43 5.56
CA ALA A 224 7.62 13.70 6.26
C ALA A 224 7.63 14.93 5.34
N GLU A 225 8.09 14.76 4.09
CA GLU A 225 8.25 15.85 3.11
C GLU A 225 7.02 16.02 2.20
N MET A 226 6.17 15.00 2.10
CA MET A 226 5.10 14.93 1.10
C MET A 226 3.72 14.93 1.72
N GLU A 227 2.95 15.98 1.48
CA GLU A 227 1.52 16.00 1.77
C GLU A 227 0.72 15.36 0.61
N GLY A 228 -0.41 14.74 0.92
CA GLY A 228 -1.35 14.22 -0.10
C GLY A 228 -1.07 12.80 -0.60
N PHE A 229 -0.19 12.02 0.04
CA PHE A 229 0.02 10.61 -0.30
C PHE A 229 -0.65 9.66 0.70
N SER A 230 -1.28 8.61 0.17
CA SER A 230 -1.60 7.44 0.97
C SER A 230 -0.34 6.61 1.16
N ALA A 231 0.05 6.33 2.40
CA ALA A 231 1.22 5.51 2.67
C ALA A 231 0.81 4.12 3.14
N LEU A 232 1.39 3.08 2.53
CA LEU A 232 1.03 1.70 2.73
C LEU A 232 2.27 0.84 2.91
N VAL A 233 2.10 -0.23 3.65
CA VAL A 233 3.12 -1.24 3.86
C VAL A 233 2.68 -2.52 3.15
N GLY A 234 3.28 -2.79 2.00
CA GLY A 234 3.13 -4.06 1.28
C GLY A 234 1.86 -4.27 0.46
N GLY A 235 0.85 -3.46 0.62
CA GLY A 235 -0.47 -3.73 0.05
C GLY A 235 -0.85 -2.88 -1.16
N ALA A 236 -2.05 -3.16 -1.66
CA ALA A 236 -2.65 -2.41 -2.74
C ALA A 236 -3.11 -1.03 -2.24
N PRO A 237 -2.71 0.06 -2.90
CA PRO A 237 -3.20 1.38 -2.57
C PRO A 237 -4.69 1.53 -2.83
N ASP A 238 -5.30 2.53 -2.18
CA ASP A 238 -6.70 2.89 -2.36
C ASP A 238 -7.06 2.97 -3.86
N PRO A 239 -8.10 2.26 -4.32
CA PRO A 239 -8.53 2.28 -5.71
C PRO A 239 -8.94 3.67 -6.23
N ARG A 240 -9.01 4.68 -5.38
CA ARG A 240 -9.23 6.07 -5.79
C ARG A 240 -8.04 6.72 -6.50
N GLY A 241 -6.89 6.04 -6.53
CA GLY A 241 -5.85 6.23 -7.56
C GLY A 241 -5.14 7.57 -7.61
N PHE A 242 -4.99 8.28 -6.47
CA PHE A 242 -4.23 9.52 -6.48
C PHE A 242 -2.73 9.23 -6.41
N ASN A 243 -2.07 9.57 -5.34
CA ASN A 243 -0.68 9.25 -5.16
C ASN A 243 -0.53 8.30 -3.97
N ALA A 244 0.35 7.33 -4.08
CA ALA A 244 0.62 6.40 -2.99
C ALA A 244 2.12 6.18 -2.83
N LEU A 245 2.54 6.02 -1.58
CA LEU A 245 3.86 5.55 -1.19
C LEU A 245 3.71 4.14 -0.60
N VAL A 246 4.40 3.19 -1.18
CA VAL A 246 4.38 1.79 -0.73
C VAL A 246 5.78 1.35 -0.33
N LEU A 247 5.91 0.84 0.90
CA LEU A 247 7.12 0.19 1.37
C LEU A 247 7.05 -1.31 1.06
N SER A 248 7.99 -1.81 0.27
CA SER A 248 8.14 -3.23 -0.08
C SER A 248 6.86 -3.85 -0.65
N PRO A 249 6.47 -3.51 -1.89
CA PRO A 249 5.22 -3.94 -2.51
C PRO A 249 5.14 -5.46 -2.67
N ASP A 250 3.96 -6.01 -2.50
CA ASP A 250 3.61 -7.36 -2.93
C ASP A 250 2.87 -7.30 -4.27
N TRP A 251 3.59 -7.50 -5.38
CA TRP A 251 3.04 -7.43 -6.74
C TRP A 251 2.01 -8.52 -7.05
N SER A 252 1.79 -9.49 -6.17
CA SER A 252 0.71 -10.46 -6.30
C SER A 252 -0.67 -9.89 -5.97
N GLN A 253 -0.71 -8.72 -5.33
CA GLN A 253 -1.93 -8.00 -5.01
C GLN A 253 -2.33 -7.07 -6.16
N PRO A 254 -3.64 -6.90 -6.44
CA PRO A 254 -4.07 -5.95 -7.46
C PRO A 254 -3.81 -4.52 -6.98
N PHE A 255 -3.13 -3.75 -7.81
CA PHE A 255 -2.95 -2.31 -7.59
C PHE A 255 -4.04 -1.53 -8.35
N ALA A 256 -4.34 -0.32 -7.86
CA ALA A 256 -5.12 0.63 -8.63
C ALA A 256 -4.32 1.05 -9.89
N ARG A 257 -5.02 1.58 -10.88
CA ARG A 257 -4.35 2.13 -12.07
C ARG A 257 -3.61 3.41 -11.70
N PHE A 258 -2.31 3.44 -12.01
CA PHE A 258 -1.45 4.60 -11.89
C PHE A 258 -0.95 5.02 -13.27
N ASP A 259 -0.61 6.30 -13.44
CA ASP A 259 0.00 6.81 -14.66
C ASP A 259 1.50 6.51 -14.68
N ARG A 260 2.12 6.48 -13.49
CA ARG A 260 3.55 6.15 -13.33
C ARG A 260 3.83 5.39 -12.03
N VAL A 261 4.87 4.56 -12.06
CA VAL A 261 5.47 3.91 -10.91
C VAL A 261 6.91 4.39 -10.79
N VAL A 262 7.33 4.83 -9.62
CA VAL A 262 8.66 5.37 -9.37
C VAL A 262 9.34 4.56 -8.28
N PHE A 263 10.42 3.89 -8.61
CA PHE A 263 11.26 3.16 -7.66
C PHE A 263 12.32 4.11 -7.07
N LEU A 264 12.20 4.38 -5.79
CA LEU A 264 13.03 5.37 -5.09
C LEU A 264 14.37 4.81 -4.62
N ASP A 265 14.43 3.52 -4.35
CA ASP A 265 15.65 2.80 -3.94
C ASP A 265 16.23 1.96 -5.10
N GLY A 266 15.67 2.05 -6.29
CA GLY A 266 16.01 1.22 -7.44
C GLY A 266 15.21 -0.09 -7.51
N LEU A 267 15.46 -0.86 -8.56
CA LEU A 267 14.82 -2.16 -8.81
C LEU A 267 15.59 -3.30 -8.12
N LEU A 268 14.86 -4.32 -7.66
CA LEU A 268 15.46 -5.58 -7.18
C LEU A 268 16.11 -6.36 -8.33
N CYS A 269 15.43 -6.35 -9.49
CA CYS A 269 15.90 -7.00 -10.72
C CYS A 269 15.22 -6.34 -11.93
N PRO A 270 15.77 -6.47 -13.14
CA PRO A 270 15.19 -5.86 -14.35
C PRO A 270 13.72 -6.26 -14.61
N GLY A 271 13.35 -7.51 -14.33
CA GLY A 271 12.00 -8.02 -14.52
C GLY A 271 10.93 -7.35 -13.62
N GLU A 272 11.34 -6.67 -12.55
CA GLU A 272 10.42 -5.99 -11.66
C GLU A 272 9.69 -4.82 -12.32
N ALA A 273 10.32 -4.14 -13.27
CA ALA A 273 9.69 -3.06 -14.03
C ALA A 273 8.41 -3.55 -14.74
N LYS A 274 8.47 -4.75 -15.33
CA LYS A 274 7.31 -5.36 -15.99
C LYS A 274 6.22 -5.73 -15.01
N LEU A 275 6.55 -6.34 -13.87
CA LEU A 275 5.57 -6.65 -12.82
C LEU A 275 4.86 -5.39 -12.34
N ALA A 276 5.60 -4.33 -12.09
CA ALA A 276 5.07 -3.05 -11.65
C ALA A 276 4.15 -2.42 -12.69
N GLN A 277 4.55 -2.43 -13.98
CA GLN A 277 3.76 -1.92 -15.08
C GLN A 277 2.42 -2.67 -15.19
N GLU A 278 2.46 -3.99 -15.18
CA GLU A 278 1.26 -4.83 -15.27
C GLU A 278 0.34 -4.63 -14.06
N ALA A 279 0.89 -4.65 -12.85
CA ALA A 279 0.14 -4.47 -11.61
C ALA A 279 -0.52 -3.09 -11.52
N ALA A 280 0.12 -2.05 -12.03
CA ALA A 280 -0.36 -0.67 -12.02
C ALA A 280 -1.18 -0.28 -13.28
N GLY A 281 -1.61 -1.24 -14.08
CA GLY A 281 -2.52 -1.03 -15.20
C GLY A 281 -1.88 -0.36 -16.42
N GLY A 282 -0.62 -0.64 -16.70
CA GLY A 282 0.12 -0.14 -17.87
C GLY A 282 0.87 1.18 -17.60
N ALA A 283 1.20 1.48 -16.35
CA ALA A 283 1.91 2.68 -15.94
C ALA A 283 3.30 2.81 -16.59
N ALA A 284 3.76 4.03 -16.77
CA ALA A 284 5.18 4.31 -17.05
C ALA A 284 6.03 3.94 -15.82
N VAL A 285 7.16 3.29 -16.02
CA VAL A 285 8.04 2.87 -14.93
C VAL A 285 9.34 3.68 -14.93
N LEU A 286 9.60 4.33 -13.82
CA LEU A 286 10.77 5.15 -13.56
C LEU A 286 11.55 4.54 -12.39
N ALA A 287 12.87 4.56 -12.43
CA ALA A 287 13.68 4.05 -11.34
C ALA A 287 14.89 4.95 -11.06
N MET A 288 15.13 5.22 -9.81
CA MET A 288 16.40 5.76 -9.33
C MET A 288 17.47 4.66 -9.32
N PRO A 289 18.75 5.01 -9.31
CA PRO A 289 19.83 4.06 -9.06
C PRO A 289 19.60 3.28 -7.75
N GLN A 290 20.12 2.05 -7.68
CA GLN A 290 20.02 1.28 -6.45
C GLN A 290 20.67 2.02 -5.28
N SER A 291 19.90 2.21 -4.21
CA SER A 291 20.38 2.84 -2.99
C SER A 291 21.36 1.94 -2.22
N PRO A 292 22.28 2.51 -1.42
CA PRO A 292 23.14 1.69 -0.54
C PRO A 292 22.33 0.77 0.38
N GLY A 293 21.17 1.24 0.89
CA GLY A 293 20.28 0.44 1.73
C GLY A 293 19.68 -0.75 0.99
N LEU A 294 19.30 -0.58 -0.29
CA LEU A 294 18.82 -1.69 -1.10
C LEU A 294 19.94 -2.71 -1.37
N ILE A 295 21.16 -2.24 -1.67
CA ILE A 295 22.31 -3.12 -1.90
C ILE A 295 22.63 -3.94 -0.64
N GLU A 296 22.67 -3.33 0.54
CA GLU A 296 22.88 -4.02 1.80
C GLU A 296 21.75 -5.03 2.09
N PHE A 297 20.51 -4.65 1.85
CA PHE A 297 19.36 -5.54 1.99
C PHE A 297 19.50 -6.76 1.06
N MET A 298 19.84 -6.56 -0.22
CA MET A 298 20.01 -7.63 -1.18
C MET A 298 21.13 -8.59 -0.77
N GLN A 299 22.26 -8.07 -0.27
CA GLN A 299 23.32 -8.89 0.29
C GLN A 299 22.85 -9.72 1.50
N GLY A 300 21.98 -9.16 2.33
CA GLY A 300 21.39 -9.80 3.51
C GLY A 300 20.44 -10.97 3.23
N ILE A 301 19.94 -11.08 2.01
CA ILE A 301 19.04 -12.19 1.57
C ILE A 301 19.74 -13.19 0.64
N GLN A 302 20.97 -12.93 0.20
CA GLN A 302 21.73 -13.86 -0.65
C GLN A 302 22.08 -15.13 0.12
N LEU A 303 22.14 -16.25 -0.60
CA LEU A 303 22.47 -17.57 -0.07
C LEU A 303 23.36 -18.35 -1.04
N GLY A 304 24.47 -18.86 -0.51
CA GLY A 304 25.29 -19.83 -1.21
C GLY A 304 24.75 -21.27 -1.10
N VAL A 305 25.25 -22.16 -1.97
CA VAL A 305 24.87 -23.57 -1.96
C VAL A 305 25.21 -24.24 -0.61
N ASP A 306 26.36 -23.91 -0.04
CA ASP A 306 26.80 -24.52 1.22
C ASP A 306 25.99 -24.00 2.40
N GLU A 307 25.63 -22.71 2.42
CA GLU A 307 24.74 -22.13 3.43
C GLU A 307 23.33 -22.74 3.36
N LEU A 308 22.81 -22.96 2.15
CA LEU A 308 21.51 -23.61 1.96
C LEU A 308 21.53 -25.07 2.44
N ARG A 309 22.61 -25.81 2.17
CA ARG A 309 22.80 -27.17 2.66
C ARG A 309 22.89 -27.22 4.19
N GLU A 310 23.67 -26.32 4.77
CA GLU A 310 23.77 -26.19 6.21
C GLU A 310 22.41 -25.84 6.84
N ALA A 311 21.68 -24.91 6.24
CA ALA A 311 20.33 -24.55 6.70
C ALA A 311 19.38 -25.76 6.69
N TYR A 312 19.40 -26.57 5.62
CA TYR A 312 18.60 -27.79 5.55
C TYR A 312 18.93 -28.79 6.66
N VAL A 313 20.22 -29.05 6.90
CA VAL A 313 20.68 -29.98 7.95
C VAL A 313 20.26 -29.48 9.33
N ARG A 314 20.47 -28.19 9.61
CA ARG A 314 20.09 -27.60 10.91
C ARG A 314 18.58 -27.59 11.12
N LEU A 315 17.78 -27.31 10.09
CA LEU A 315 16.31 -27.40 10.16
C LEU A 315 15.84 -28.82 10.49
N ARG A 316 16.43 -29.81 9.83
CA ARG A 316 16.10 -31.24 10.04
C ARG A 316 16.42 -31.71 11.46
N ASP A 317 17.58 -31.32 11.97
CA ASP A 317 18.12 -31.85 13.22
C ASP A 317 17.69 -31.06 14.47
N GLY A 318 17.39 -29.76 14.33
CA GLY A 318 17.07 -28.87 15.46
C GLY A 318 15.93 -27.89 15.22
N GLY A 319 15.25 -27.95 14.08
CA GLY A 319 14.14 -27.08 13.74
C GLY A 319 14.55 -25.63 13.48
N LEU A 320 13.55 -24.74 13.44
CA LEU A 320 13.73 -23.33 13.03
C LEU A 320 14.70 -22.55 13.94
N THR A 321 14.73 -22.87 15.23
CA THR A 321 15.61 -22.21 16.21
C THR A 321 17.09 -22.54 16.04
N ALA A 322 17.41 -23.61 15.33
CA ALA A 322 18.79 -24.01 15.04
C ALA A 322 19.43 -23.22 13.89
N LEU A 323 18.63 -22.45 13.11
CA LEU A 323 19.13 -21.64 12.01
C LEU A 323 19.86 -20.40 12.53
N ASN A 324 21.15 -20.35 12.32
CA ASN A 324 21.98 -19.20 12.64
C ASN A 324 22.19 -18.33 11.39
N LEU A 325 21.09 -17.76 10.88
CA LEU A 325 21.04 -16.89 9.72
C LEU A 325 20.35 -15.58 10.10
N SER A 326 20.68 -14.51 9.37
CA SER A 326 19.91 -13.26 9.45
C SER A 326 18.42 -13.52 9.16
N PRO A 327 17.51 -12.68 9.62
CA PRO A 327 16.08 -12.85 9.34
C PRO A 327 15.79 -12.98 7.83
N GLY A 328 16.44 -12.17 7.01
CA GLY A 328 16.31 -12.20 5.54
C GLY A 328 16.85 -13.49 4.91
N ALA A 329 18.08 -13.88 5.22
CA ALA A 329 18.68 -15.11 4.73
C ALA A 329 17.93 -16.36 5.19
N ARG A 330 17.39 -16.35 6.42
CA ARG A 330 16.53 -17.42 6.91
C ARG A 330 15.28 -17.57 6.07
N GLN A 331 14.62 -16.45 5.74
CA GLN A 331 13.42 -16.47 4.93
C GLN A 331 13.75 -16.94 3.50
N ALA A 332 14.89 -16.52 2.92
CA ALA A 332 15.35 -16.98 1.63
C ALA A 332 15.60 -18.49 1.61
N ALA A 333 16.29 -19.02 2.63
CA ALA A 333 16.52 -20.47 2.76
C ALA A 333 15.21 -21.26 2.82
N LEU A 334 14.25 -20.82 3.62
CA LEU A 334 12.93 -21.47 3.75
C LEU A 334 12.19 -21.51 2.41
N MET A 335 12.13 -20.41 1.69
CA MET A 335 11.42 -20.32 0.42
C MET A 335 12.10 -21.16 -0.67
N VAL A 336 13.43 -21.13 -0.78
CA VAL A 336 14.20 -21.98 -1.71
C VAL A 336 13.98 -23.46 -1.39
N LEU A 337 14.12 -23.87 -0.12
CA LEU A 337 13.88 -25.26 0.30
C LEU A 337 12.42 -25.69 0.06
N SER A 338 11.46 -24.79 0.13
CA SER A 338 10.07 -25.07 -0.20
C SER A 338 9.87 -25.30 -1.71
N GLU A 339 10.46 -24.48 -2.56
CA GLU A 339 10.47 -24.71 -4.03
C GLU A 339 11.15 -26.06 -4.38
N MET A 340 12.20 -26.41 -3.66
CA MET A 340 12.85 -27.73 -3.81
C MET A 340 11.99 -28.88 -3.24
N GLY A 341 10.85 -28.60 -2.57
CA GLY A 341 9.97 -29.60 -1.96
C GLY A 341 10.59 -30.34 -0.79
N LEU A 342 11.45 -29.68 -0.01
CA LEU A 342 12.12 -30.20 1.17
C LEU A 342 11.50 -29.72 2.49
N VAL A 343 10.77 -28.60 2.45
CA VAL A 343 10.00 -28.05 3.57
C VAL A 343 8.62 -27.63 3.11
N SER A 344 7.67 -27.55 4.04
CA SER A 344 6.35 -26.97 3.84
C SER A 344 6.24 -25.63 4.55
N LEU A 345 5.60 -24.65 3.88
CA LEU A 345 5.32 -23.32 4.38
C LEU A 345 3.79 -23.09 4.36
N ASP A 346 3.29 -22.21 5.23
CA ASP A 346 1.92 -21.71 5.16
C ASP A 346 1.77 -20.60 4.09
N ASP A 347 0.54 -20.08 3.90
CA ASP A 347 0.25 -19.01 2.94
C ASP A 347 1.04 -17.72 3.23
N ASN A 348 1.44 -17.52 4.51
CA ASN A 348 2.26 -16.40 4.95
C ASN A 348 3.77 -16.71 4.89
N GLN A 349 4.16 -17.83 4.25
CA GLN A 349 5.55 -18.29 4.14
C GLN A 349 6.23 -18.58 5.49
N ASN A 350 5.46 -18.97 6.52
CA ASN A 350 6.02 -19.46 7.77
C ASN A 350 6.28 -20.96 7.66
N PHE A 351 7.34 -21.41 8.32
CA PHE A 351 7.73 -22.82 8.35
C PHE A 351 6.69 -23.68 9.10
N LEU A 352 6.16 -24.70 8.43
CA LEU A 352 5.24 -25.68 8.98
C LEU A 352 5.95 -26.99 9.35
N GLY A 353 6.91 -27.42 8.55
CA GLY A 353 7.62 -28.67 8.82
C GLY A 353 8.51 -29.14 7.68
N MET A 354 9.26 -30.21 7.97
CA MET A 354 10.07 -30.93 6.98
C MET A 354 9.20 -31.86 6.15
N LEU A 355 9.52 -31.92 4.84
CA LEU A 355 8.93 -32.90 3.92
C LEU A 355 9.88 -34.11 3.80
N PRO A 356 9.42 -35.26 3.26
CA PRO A 356 10.27 -36.43 3.04
C PRO A 356 11.51 -36.08 2.23
N ALA A 357 12.67 -36.52 2.71
CA ALA A 357 13.94 -36.23 2.06
C ALA A 357 13.97 -36.79 0.62
N ARG A 358 14.36 -35.95 -0.33
CA ARG A 358 14.55 -36.32 -1.73
C ARG A 358 15.84 -35.70 -2.26
N ARG A 359 16.37 -36.28 -3.33
CA ARG A 359 17.48 -35.65 -4.05
C ARG A 359 16.93 -34.40 -4.76
N ALA A 360 17.50 -33.26 -4.48
CA ALA A 360 17.13 -31.98 -5.09
C ALA A 360 18.39 -31.16 -5.33
N ASP A 361 18.43 -30.45 -6.45
CA ASP A 361 19.51 -29.54 -6.79
C ASP A 361 19.03 -28.09 -6.53
N PRO A 362 19.78 -27.27 -5.80
CA PRO A 362 19.42 -25.86 -5.62
C PRO A 362 19.19 -25.11 -6.95
N GLU A 363 19.90 -25.47 -8.00
CA GLU A 363 19.73 -24.85 -9.34
C GLU A 363 18.37 -25.17 -9.98
N ASP A 364 17.62 -26.15 -9.48
CA ASP A 364 16.24 -26.40 -9.90
C ASP A 364 15.27 -25.32 -9.35
N SER A 365 15.66 -24.58 -8.30
CA SER A 365 14.85 -23.48 -7.75
C SER A 365 15.01 -22.19 -8.56
N PRO A 366 13.93 -21.67 -9.14
CA PRO A 366 13.97 -20.36 -9.83
C PRO A 366 14.42 -19.23 -8.92
N LEU A 367 13.96 -19.23 -7.66
CA LEU A 367 14.34 -18.23 -6.68
C LEU A 367 15.81 -18.29 -6.35
N PHE A 368 16.40 -19.49 -6.20
CA PHE A 368 17.83 -19.63 -5.92
C PHE A 368 18.68 -19.06 -7.06
N ARG A 369 18.30 -19.33 -8.31
CA ARG A 369 18.98 -18.75 -9.49
C ARG A 369 18.89 -17.22 -9.51
N ALA A 370 17.69 -16.68 -9.20
CA ALA A 370 17.49 -15.23 -9.13
C ALA A 370 18.34 -14.56 -8.05
N LEU A 371 18.49 -15.18 -6.88
CA LEU A 371 19.34 -14.67 -5.79
C LEU A 371 20.85 -14.66 -6.13
N ARG A 372 21.29 -15.50 -7.03
CA ARG A 372 22.69 -15.55 -7.47
C ARG A 372 22.99 -14.63 -8.65
N GLY A 373 21.99 -14.24 -9.41
CA GLY A 373 22.11 -13.37 -10.57
C GLY A 373 21.79 -11.89 -10.30
N SER A 374 21.31 -11.59 -9.09
CA SER A 374 20.95 -10.23 -8.65
C SER A 374 22.09 -9.49 -7.98
#